data_d0d9bd3a1790a2171a0bde0629427563
#
_entry.id   d0d9bd3a1790a2171a0bde0629427563
#
_cell.length_a   1.000
_cell.length_b   1.000
_cell.length_c   1.000
_cell.angle_alpha   90.00
_cell.angle_beta   90.00
_cell.angle_gamma   90.00
#
_symmetry.space_group_name_H-M   'P 1'
#
loop_
_entity.id
_entity.type
_entity.pdbx_description
1 polymer ?
#
loop_
_entity_poly.entity_id
_entity_poly.type
_entity_poly.pdbx_seq_one_letter_code
_entity_poly.pdbx_strand_id
1 'polypeptide(L)'
;MLVRMIENLKIYLTCACVAVMPALAGADTPLGTWLTPPDAKGIVAHIEARPCGAAACGVIARTFDGQGRRVETPNLGVRVFWDMTPAGTGVWKGHAFVPAHNRTYKGTMQVRGDRMTVKGCLGPVCQSQVWARVN
;
A
#
# COMPACT_ATOMS: atom_id res chain seq x y z
N MET A 1 66.37 42.41 -8.64
CA MET A 1 65.21 42.05 -9.54
C MET A 1 64.39 41.05 -8.86
N LEU A 2 63.23 41.42 -8.37
CA LEU A 2 62.28 40.48 -7.79
C LEU A 2 61.39 39.91 -8.88
N VAL A 3 61.55 38.63 -9.17
CA VAL A 3 60.61 37.92 -9.99
C VAL A 3 59.45 37.52 -9.09
N ARG A 4 58.33 38.16 -9.25
CA ARG A 4 57.09 37.74 -8.58
C ARG A 4 56.57 36.49 -9.28
N MET A 5 56.75 35.37 -8.64
CA MET A 5 55.97 34.19 -8.97
C MET A 5 54.54 34.41 -8.51
N ILE A 6 53.67 34.64 -9.45
CA ILE A 6 52.24 34.62 -9.19
C ILE A 6 51.85 33.15 -9.21
N GLU A 7 51.74 32.57 -8.03
CA GLU A 7 51.12 31.27 -7.91
C GLU A 7 49.63 31.38 -8.21
N ASN A 8 49.27 30.83 -9.34
CA ASN A 8 47.86 30.64 -9.71
C ASN A 8 47.25 29.59 -8.77
N LEU A 9 46.67 30.05 -7.70
CA LEU A 9 45.84 29.22 -6.84
C LEU A 9 44.54 28.91 -7.59
N LYS A 10 44.54 27.79 -8.31
CA LYS A 10 43.33 27.25 -8.90
C LYS A 10 42.47 26.70 -7.77
N ILE A 11 41.51 27.49 -7.34
CA ILE A 11 40.46 27.04 -6.45
C ILE A 11 39.57 26.10 -7.29
N TYR A 12 39.76 24.80 -7.12
CA TYR A 12 38.82 23.83 -7.63
C TYR A 12 37.60 23.87 -6.74
N LEU A 13 36.57 24.57 -7.19
CA LEU A 13 35.25 24.50 -6.60
C LEU A 13 34.66 23.16 -6.96
N THR A 14 34.90 22.15 -6.14
CA THR A 14 34.20 20.86 -6.27
C THR A 14 32.75 21.10 -5.92
N CYS A 15 31.94 21.26 -6.94
CA CYS A 15 30.48 21.22 -6.81
C CYS A 15 30.09 19.78 -6.40
N ALA A 16 29.95 19.57 -5.10
CA ALA A 16 29.37 18.34 -4.60
C ALA A 16 27.89 18.32 -5.01
N CYS A 17 27.60 17.66 -6.14
CA CYS A 17 26.24 17.33 -6.48
C CYS A 17 25.72 16.34 -5.45
N VAL A 18 25.06 16.87 -4.42
CA VAL A 18 24.25 16.05 -3.54
C VAL A 18 23.10 15.55 -4.41
N ALA A 19 23.21 14.32 -4.86
CA ALA A 19 22.10 13.63 -5.50
C ALA A 19 21.05 13.44 -4.42
N VAL A 20 20.05 14.32 -4.40
CA VAL A 20 18.83 14.11 -3.63
C VAL A 20 18.13 12.95 -4.32
N MET A 21 18.34 11.74 -3.83
CA MET A 21 17.52 10.61 -4.25
C MET A 21 16.10 10.93 -3.77
N PRO A 22 15.10 10.98 -4.69
CA PRO A 22 13.72 11.04 -4.25
C PRO A 22 13.51 9.79 -3.39
N ALA A 23 13.14 9.98 -2.14
CA ALA A 23 12.64 8.89 -1.33
C ALA A 23 11.48 8.28 -2.12
N LEU A 24 11.64 7.05 -2.58
CA LEU A 24 10.53 6.29 -3.13
C LEU A 24 9.51 6.23 -2.02
N ALA A 25 8.49 7.08 -2.13
CA ALA A 25 7.42 7.14 -1.16
C ALA A 25 6.62 5.85 -1.29
N GLY A 26 7.03 4.78 -0.54
CA GLY A 26 6.21 3.59 -0.34
C GLY A 26 4.87 3.88 0.32
N ALA A 27 4.63 5.17 0.68
CA ALA A 27 3.46 5.63 1.41
C ALA A 27 2.15 5.54 0.61
N ASP A 28 2.21 5.58 -0.73
CA ASP A 28 1.02 5.56 -1.60
C ASP A 28 0.84 4.25 -2.36
N THR A 29 1.57 3.21 -1.97
CA THR A 29 1.42 1.86 -2.52
C THR A 29 0.47 1.03 -1.68
N PRO A 30 -0.37 0.16 -2.29
CA PRO A 30 -1.18 -0.79 -1.55
C PRO A 30 -0.38 -1.96 -1.01
N LEU A 31 0.90 -2.11 -1.36
CA LEU A 31 1.72 -3.23 -0.93
C LEU A 31 2.02 -3.17 0.57
N GLY A 32 2.11 -4.33 1.20
CA GLY A 32 2.37 -4.49 2.63
C GLY A 32 1.25 -5.20 3.35
N THR A 33 1.22 -5.09 4.66
CA THR A 33 0.22 -5.72 5.51
C THR A 33 -0.76 -4.69 6.06
N TRP A 34 -2.04 -4.99 5.97
CA TRP A 34 -3.14 -4.11 6.36
C TRP A 34 -4.05 -4.78 7.36
N LEU A 35 -4.52 -4.01 8.34
CA LEU A 35 -5.51 -4.45 9.32
C LEU A 35 -6.89 -3.98 8.91
N THR A 36 -7.83 -4.92 8.79
CA THR A 36 -9.23 -4.62 8.50
C THR A 36 -9.97 -4.18 9.78
N PRO A 37 -11.08 -3.42 9.64
CA PRO A 37 -12.00 -3.25 10.75
C PRO A 37 -12.64 -4.59 11.15
N PRO A 38 -13.20 -4.71 12.36
CA PRO A 38 -13.91 -5.90 12.80
C PRO A 38 -15.12 -6.22 11.92
N ASP A 39 -15.31 -7.48 11.62
CA ASP A 39 -16.54 -7.97 10.98
C ASP A 39 -17.68 -8.10 12.02
N ALA A 40 -18.82 -8.64 11.58
CA ALA A 40 -20.00 -8.82 12.45
C ALA A 40 -19.72 -9.74 13.65
N LYS A 41 -18.70 -10.58 13.59
CA LYS A 41 -18.27 -11.49 14.67
C LYS A 41 -17.14 -10.92 15.52
N GLY A 42 -16.71 -9.67 15.26
CA GLY A 42 -15.57 -9.05 15.93
C GLY A 42 -14.21 -9.54 15.43
N ILE A 43 -14.15 -10.26 14.32
CA ILE A 43 -12.91 -10.77 13.74
C ILE A 43 -12.28 -9.69 12.89
N VAL A 44 -10.98 -9.44 13.11
CA VAL A 44 -10.14 -8.60 12.26
C VAL A 44 -9.17 -9.48 11.47
N ALA A 45 -8.72 -8.97 10.33
CA ALA A 45 -7.80 -9.71 9.47
C ALA A 45 -6.56 -8.88 9.14
N HIS A 46 -5.43 -9.56 8.99
CA HIS A 46 -4.27 -9.03 8.29
C HIS A 46 -4.38 -9.43 6.82
N ILE A 47 -4.42 -8.43 5.96
CA ILE A 47 -4.38 -8.61 4.51
C ILE A 47 -2.95 -8.39 4.05
N GLU A 48 -2.35 -9.39 3.44
CA GLU A 48 -1.06 -9.23 2.77
C GLU A 48 -1.27 -8.86 1.31
N ALA A 49 -0.83 -7.67 0.95
CA ALA A 49 -0.86 -7.15 -0.40
C ALA A 49 0.52 -7.30 -1.04
N ARG A 50 0.56 -7.92 -2.22
CA ARG A 50 1.78 -8.28 -2.93
C ARG A 50 1.67 -7.94 -4.42
N PRO A 51 2.81 -7.79 -5.12
CA PRO A 51 2.80 -7.76 -6.57
C PRO A 51 2.28 -9.09 -7.12
N CYS A 52 1.37 -9.01 -8.08
CA CYS A 52 0.83 -10.14 -8.83
C CYS A 52 0.96 -9.82 -10.32
N GLY A 53 2.12 -10.13 -10.91
CA GLY A 53 2.49 -9.60 -12.22
C GLY A 53 2.65 -8.08 -12.16
N ALA A 54 2.05 -7.37 -13.10
CA ALA A 54 2.07 -5.89 -13.14
C ALA A 54 1.03 -5.24 -12.21
N ALA A 55 0.16 -6.03 -11.59
CA ALA A 55 -0.89 -5.57 -10.70
C ALA A 55 -0.57 -5.92 -9.25
N ALA A 56 -1.41 -5.47 -8.32
CA ALA A 56 -1.38 -5.90 -6.92
C ALA A 56 -2.56 -6.82 -6.61
N CYS A 57 -2.33 -7.77 -5.72
CA CYS A 57 -3.36 -8.61 -5.15
C CYS A 57 -3.16 -8.74 -3.63
N GLY A 58 -4.22 -9.13 -2.91
CA GLY A 58 -4.18 -9.28 -1.47
C GLY A 58 -4.94 -10.51 -0.99
N VAL A 59 -4.38 -11.15 0.02
CA VAL A 59 -4.96 -12.35 0.65
C VAL A 59 -5.12 -12.14 2.14
N ILE A 60 -6.12 -12.81 2.72
CA ILE A 60 -6.28 -12.89 4.16
C ILE A 60 -5.20 -13.83 4.70
N ALA A 61 -4.17 -13.26 5.33
CA ALA A 61 -3.03 -14.03 5.81
C ALA A 61 -3.21 -14.52 7.25
N ARG A 62 -3.86 -13.72 8.09
CA ARG A 62 -4.10 -14.00 9.50
C ARG A 62 -5.41 -13.39 9.93
N THR A 63 -6.06 -14.02 10.90
CA THR A 63 -7.27 -13.52 11.52
C THR A 63 -7.14 -13.55 13.04
N PHE A 64 -7.78 -12.59 13.70
CA PHE A 64 -7.72 -12.38 15.15
C PHE A 64 -9.11 -12.14 15.71
N ASP A 65 -9.35 -12.60 16.94
CA ASP A 65 -10.58 -12.31 17.67
C ASP A 65 -10.57 -10.91 18.33
N GLY A 66 -11.64 -10.58 19.01
CA GLY A 66 -11.77 -9.28 19.69
C GLY A 66 -10.79 -9.06 20.85
N GLN A 67 -10.11 -10.08 21.32
CA GLN A 67 -9.06 -10.02 22.34
C GLN A 67 -7.65 -9.99 21.72
N GLY A 68 -7.55 -9.92 20.41
CA GLY A 68 -6.28 -9.92 19.71
C GLY A 68 -5.59 -11.29 19.61
N ARG A 69 -6.32 -12.36 19.92
CA ARG A 69 -5.79 -13.73 19.80
C ARG A 69 -5.96 -14.24 18.37
N ARG A 70 -4.92 -14.89 17.88
CA ARG A 70 -4.97 -15.48 16.56
C ARG A 70 -5.98 -16.62 16.53
N VAL A 71 -6.88 -16.59 15.56
CA VAL A 71 -7.91 -17.61 15.36
C VAL A 71 -7.89 -18.11 13.93
N GLU A 72 -8.24 -19.37 13.74
CA GLU A 72 -8.45 -19.94 12.41
C GLU A 72 -9.88 -19.65 11.97
N THR A 73 -10.03 -19.23 10.72
CA THR A 73 -11.33 -18.98 10.10
C THR A 73 -11.34 -19.56 8.70
N PRO A 74 -12.54 -19.84 8.13
CA PRO A 74 -12.65 -20.30 6.75
C PRO A 74 -12.10 -19.32 5.71
N ASN A 75 -11.89 -18.06 6.09
CA ASN A 75 -11.44 -17.01 5.19
C ASN A 75 -9.91 -16.95 5.04
N LEU A 76 -9.15 -17.71 5.84
CA LEU A 76 -7.69 -17.76 5.69
C LEU A 76 -7.29 -18.21 4.28
N GLY A 77 -6.38 -17.47 3.65
CA GLY A 77 -5.91 -17.73 2.30
C GLY A 77 -6.83 -17.21 1.19
N VAL A 78 -7.98 -16.65 1.53
CA VAL A 78 -8.91 -16.10 0.54
C VAL A 78 -8.34 -14.83 -0.06
N ARG A 79 -8.35 -14.75 -1.39
CA ARG A 79 -7.97 -13.55 -2.12
C ARG A 79 -9.10 -12.53 -2.07
N VAL A 80 -8.83 -11.35 -1.50
CA VAL A 80 -9.84 -10.31 -1.30
C VAL A 80 -9.75 -9.18 -2.31
N PHE A 81 -8.65 -9.03 -3.00
CA PHE A 81 -8.55 -8.15 -4.17
C PHE A 81 -7.50 -8.66 -5.15
N TRP A 82 -7.66 -8.30 -6.41
CA TRP A 82 -6.73 -8.65 -7.49
C TRP A 82 -6.87 -7.69 -8.67
N ASP A 83 -5.93 -7.80 -9.60
CA ASP A 83 -5.85 -6.93 -10.78
C ASP A 83 -5.85 -5.43 -10.44
N MET A 84 -5.38 -5.09 -9.23
CA MET A 84 -5.30 -3.71 -8.82
C MET A 84 -4.17 -3.03 -9.56
N THR A 85 -4.52 -2.10 -10.44
CA THR A 85 -3.58 -1.32 -11.24
C THR A 85 -3.71 0.17 -10.93
N PRO A 86 -2.61 0.94 -11.07
CA PRO A 86 -2.64 2.37 -10.80
C PRO A 86 -3.67 3.09 -11.68
N ALA A 87 -4.46 3.96 -11.05
CA ALA A 87 -5.52 4.73 -11.70
C ALA A 87 -5.49 6.22 -11.29
N GLY A 88 -4.35 6.69 -10.80
CA GLY A 88 -4.11 8.03 -10.31
C GLY A 88 -3.18 8.01 -9.11
N THR A 89 -2.80 9.15 -8.58
CA THR A 89 -1.91 9.25 -7.42
C THR A 89 -2.55 8.58 -6.20
N GLY A 90 -1.95 7.47 -5.74
CA GLY A 90 -2.45 6.70 -4.61
C GLY A 90 -3.77 5.98 -4.87
N VAL A 91 -4.26 5.95 -6.11
CA VAL A 91 -5.52 5.30 -6.49
C VAL A 91 -5.24 4.06 -7.33
N TRP A 92 -5.91 2.97 -6.99
CA TRP A 92 -5.79 1.67 -7.64
C TRP A 92 -7.17 1.12 -7.95
N LYS A 93 -7.36 0.49 -9.09
CA LYS A 93 -8.62 -0.09 -9.52
C LYS A 93 -8.46 -1.52 -9.99
N GLY A 94 -9.41 -2.35 -9.64
CA GLY A 94 -9.44 -3.76 -10.00
C GLY A 94 -10.68 -4.44 -9.46
N HIS A 95 -10.50 -5.60 -8.84
CA HIS A 95 -11.58 -6.41 -8.29
C HIS A 95 -11.41 -6.59 -6.79
N ALA A 96 -12.53 -6.56 -6.05
CA ALA A 96 -12.59 -6.84 -4.63
C ALA A 96 -13.61 -7.94 -4.35
N PHE A 97 -13.23 -8.91 -3.53
CA PHE A 97 -14.10 -9.99 -3.09
C PHE A 97 -14.44 -9.83 -1.61
N VAL A 98 -15.71 -9.88 -1.29
CA VAL A 98 -16.22 -9.79 0.08
C VAL A 98 -16.70 -11.19 0.51
N PRO A 99 -15.97 -11.88 1.39
CA PRO A 99 -16.32 -13.24 1.82
C PRO A 99 -17.72 -13.33 2.42
N ALA A 100 -18.12 -12.35 3.24
CA ALA A 100 -19.44 -12.33 3.87
C ALA A 100 -20.59 -12.27 2.87
N HIS A 101 -20.36 -11.71 1.68
CA HIS A 101 -21.34 -11.62 0.61
C HIS A 101 -21.16 -12.72 -0.45
N ASN A 102 -20.04 -13.43 -0.40
CA ASN A 102 -19.61 -14.37 -1.44
C ASN A 102 -19.72 -13.74 -2.85
N ARG A 103 -19.24 -12.51 -3.00
CA ARG A 103 -19.41 -11.71 -4.21
C ARG A 103 -18.18 -10.88 -4.53
N THR A 104 -17.91 -10.77 -5.83
CA THR A 104 -16.88 -9.89 -6.39
C THR A 104 -17.50 -8.57 -6.83
N TYR A 105 -16.84 -7.50 -6.47
CA TYR A 105 -17.20 -6.13 -6.81
C TYR A 105 -16.12 -5.47 -7.66
N LYS A 106 -16.48 -4.42 -8.38
CA LYS A 106 -15.48 -3.49 -8.89
C LYS A 106 -14.84 -2.79 -7.71
N GLY A 107 -13.52 -2.93 -7.57
CA GLY A 107 -12.77 -2.45 -6.43
C GLY A 107 -11.99 -1.19 -6.76
N THR A 108 -11.98 -0.26 -5.83
CA THR A 108 -11.10 0.91 -5.83
C THR A 108 -10.41 0.99 -4.49
N MET A 109 -9.11 1.23 -4.51
CA MET A 109 -8.31 1.47 -3.32
C MET A 109 -7.69 2.85 -3.40
N GLN A 110 -7.78 3.61 -2.33
CA GLN A 110 -7.08 4.87 -2.17
C GLN A 110 -6.14 4.78 -0.99
N VAL A 111 -4.85 4.91 -1.26
CA VAL A 111 -3.80 4.81 -0.25
C VAL A 111 -3.32 6.22 0.10
N ARG A 112 -3.33 6.52 1.40
CA ARG A 112 -2.77 7.76 1.97
C ARG A 112 -1.96 7.40 3.20
N GLY A 113 -0.64 7.27 3.04
CA GLY A 113 0.25 6.87 4.13
C GLY A 113 -0.17 5.54 4.75
N ASP A 114 -0.57 5.57 6.02
CA ASP A 114 -0.93 4.39 6.81
C ASP A 114 -2.41 4.01 6.71
N ARG A 115 -3.16 4.65 5.83
CA ARG A 115 -4.59 4.37 5.62
C ARG A 115 -4.85 3.99 4.17
N MET A 116 -5.70 3.01 4.00
CA MET A 116 -6.19 2.60 2.70
C MET A 116 -7.71 2.49 2.75
N THR A 117 -8.39 3.30 1.93
CA THR A 117 -9.83 3.15 1.75
C THR A 117 -10.08 2.16 0.64
N VAL A 118 -10.75 1.07 0.96
CA VAL A 118 -11.14 0.02 0.00
C VAL A 118 -12.62 0.15 -0.26
N LYS A 119 -12.98 0.36 -1.52
CA LYS A 119 -14.35 0.53 -1.95
C LYS A 119 -14.73 -0.52 -2.99
N GLY A 120 -15.84 -1.20 -2.76
CA GLY A 120 -16.45 -2.11 -3.71
C GLY A 120 -17.79 -1.59 -4.18
N CYS A 121 -18.03 -1.60 -5.49
CA CYS A 121 -19.28 -1.13 -6.09
C CYS A 121 -19.92 -2.21 -6.93
N LEU A 122 -21.25 -2.29 -6.84
CA LEU A 122 -22.11 -3.06 -7.71
C LEU A 122 -23.12 -2.10 -8.32
N GLY A 123 -22.86 -1.67 -9.57
CA GLY A 123 -23.62 -0.56 -10.15
C GLY A 123 -23.47 0.71 -9.31
N PRO A 124 -24.59 1.39 -8.96
CA PRO A 124 -24.53 2.62 -8.17
C PRO A 124 -24.35 2.39 -6.67
N VAL A 125 -24.44 1.15 -6.19
CA VAL A 125 -24.31 0.81 -4.77
C VAL A 125 -22.88 0.50 -4.45
N CYS A 126 -22.27 1.27 -3.53
CA CYS A 126 -20.91 1.11 -3.10
C CYS A 126 -20.83 0.95 -1.58
N GLN A 127 -19.90 0.12 -1.13
CA GLN A 127 -19.51 0.01 0.28
C GLN A 127 -18.00 0.22 0.40
N SER A 128 -17.57 0.82 1.49
CA SER A 128 -16.15 1.07 1.73
C SER A 128 -15.74 0.71 3.15
N GLN A 129 -14.47 0.38 3.29
CA GLN A 129 -13.80 0.17 4.56
C GLN A 129 -12.48 0.94 4.58
N VAL A 130 -12.04 1.33 5.76
CA VAL A 130 -10.71 1.90 5.94
C VAL A 130 -9.84 0.87 6.65
N TRP A 131 -8.73 0.52 6.01
CA TRP A 131 -7.73 -0.39 6.55
C TRP A 131 -6.53 0.40 7.06
N ALA A 132 -5.92 -0.07 8.14
CA ALA A 132 -4.73 0.53 8.72
C ALA A 132 -3.49 -0.26 8.34
N ARG A 133 -2.41 0.43 7.96
CA ARG A 133 -1.13 -0.22 7.68
C ARG A 133 -0.54 -0.80 8.94
N VAL A 134 -0.12 -2.06 8.88
CA VAL A 134 0.59 -2.76 9.97
C VAL A 134 2.09 -2.64 9.74
N ASN A 135 2.52 -2.81 8.47
CA ASN A 135 3.92 -2.65 8.07
C ASN A 135 4.06 -2.42 6.57
#